data_94226661e2e5099d4bbe7f9f18815947
#
_entry.id   94226661e2e5099d4bbe7f9f18815947
#
_cell.length_a   1.000
_cell.length_b   1.000
_cell.length_c   1.000
_cell.angle_alpha   90.00
_cell.angle_beta   90.00
_cell.angle_gamma   90.00
#
_symmetry.space_group_name_H-M   'P 1'
#
loop_
_entity.id
_entity.type
_entity.pdbx_description
1 polymer ?
#
loop_
_entity_poly.entity_id
_entity_poly.type
_entity_poly.pdbx_seq_one_letter_code
_entity_poly.pdbx_strand_id
1 'polypeptide(L)'
;GVFVPPRFAKSAVVEAVEAGIELIVVITEGIPVADSAYFVELALKKGVRIIGPNCPGLITLGNPGVNLGIIPDGIVGRGPLGLVSKSGTLTYQLMGELSDIGFTACLGAGGDPIVGTTLLEALQAFEADPDTKAVMMIGEIGGFAEQDAAAWAKEHMTKPVVAYIAGFTAPEGKQMGHAGAIVSGGKGTAQDKKNALEAAGIPVGKTPGQAAEIMRDVLAKANID
;
A
#
# COMPACT_ATOMS: atom_id res chain seq x y z
N GLY A 1 17.29 -3.63 1.51
CA GLY A 1 16.66 -2.29 1.67
C GLY A 1 17.55 -1.18 1.10
N VAL A 2 16.92 -0.21 0.43
CA VAL A 2 17.62 0.95 -0.15
C VAL A 2 17.23 2.19 0.65
N PHE A 3 18.22 2.77 1.37
CA PHE A 3 18.07 3.92 2.27
C PHE A 3 18.94 5.10 1.87
N VAL A 4 19.61 5.04 0.73
CA VAL A 4 20.52 6.08 0.26
C VAL A 4 19.79 7.37 -0.13
N PRO A 5 20.44 8.54 -0.11
CA PRO A 5 19.84 9.78 -0.61
C PRO A 5 19.34 9.67 -2.06
N PRO A 6 18.30 10.45 -2.46
CA PRO A 6 17.61 10.32 -3.75
C PRO A 6 18.54 10.26 -4.97
N ARG A 7 19.60 11.09 -4.99
CA ARG A 7 20.60 11.14 -6.08
C ARG A 7 21.37 9.84 -6.29
N PHE A 8 21.38 8.94 -5.31
CA PHE A 8 22.08 7.66 -5.36
C PHE A 8 21.12 6.46 -5.48
N ALA A 9 19.82 6.68 -5.35
CA ALA A 9 18.83 5.61 -5.29
C ALA A 9 18.83 4.76 -6.56
N LYS A 10 18.86 5.40 -7.74
CA LYS A 10 18.94 4.69 -9.03
C LYS A 10 20.12 3.74 -9.10
N SER A 11 21.33 4.21 -8.81
CA SER A 11 22.53 3.38 -8.88
C SER A 11 22.47 2.21 -7.88
N ALA A 12 21.99 2.44 -6.66
CA ALA A 12 21.85 1.39 -5.66
C ALA A 12 20.81 0.33 -6.04
N VAL A 13 19.67 0.74 -6.62
CA VAL A 13 18.64 -0.21 -7.09
C VAL A 13 19.16 -1.00 -8.28
N VAL A 14 19.80 -0.34 -9.26
CA VAL A 14 20.39 -1.02 -10.43
C VAL A 14 21.43 -2.04 -9.98
N GLU A 15 22.34 -1.68 -9.07
CA GLU A 15 23.33 -2.60 -8.50
C GLU A 15 22.65 -3.83 -7.87
N ALA A 16 21.60 -3.64 -7.07
CA ALA A 16 20.89 -4.74 -6.45
C ALA A 16 20.18 -5.64 -7.48
N VAL A 17 19.56 -5.06 -8.51
CA VAL A 17 18.94 -5.81 -9.62
C VAL A 17 19.98 -6.62 -10.40
N GLU A 18 21.11 -6.03 -10.71
CA GLU A 18 22.22 -6.68 -11.43
C GLU A 18 22.87 -7.79 -10.59
N ALA A 19 22.89 -7.63 -9.27
CA ALA A 19 23.36 -8.65 -8.33
C ALA A 19 22.37 -9.82 -8.14
N GLY A 20 21.21 -9.79 -8.79
CA GLY A 20 20.22 -10.86 -8.73
C GLY A 20 19.40 -10.88 -7.43
N ILE A 21 19.27 -9.75 -6.74
CA ILE A 21 18.38 -9.64 -5.57
C ILE A 21 16.93 -9.67 -6.03
N GLU A 22 16.16 -10.64 -5.55
CA GLU A 22 14.80 -10.91 -6.02
C GLU A 22 13.76 -9.91 -5.47
N LEU A 23 13.98 -9.38 -4.26
CA LEU A 23 13.10 -8.41 -3.61
C LEU A 23 13.90 -7.21 -3.12
N ILE A 24 13.55 -6.02 -3.60
CA ILE A 24 14.19 -4.75 -3.25
C ILE A 24 13.15 -3.82 -2.64
N VAL A 25 13.41 -3.29 -1.46
CA VAL A 25 12.56 -2.30 -0.79
C VAL A 25 13.26 -0.95 -0.84
N VAL A 26 12.62 0.04 -1.47
CA VAL A 26 13.16 1.40 -1.66
C VAL A 26 12.42 2.36 -0.74
N ILE A 27 13.07 2.78 0.35
CA ILE A 27 12.50 3.68 1.37
C ILE A 27 12.56 5.13 0.90
N THR A 28 13.58 5.47 0.15
CA THR A 28 13.94 6.83 -0.26
C THR A 28 12.79 7.57 -0.92
N GLU A 29 12.52 8.77 -0.43
CA GLU A 29 11.61 9.78 -1.01
C GLU A 29 12.38 10.76 -1.90
N GLY A 30 11.69 11.38 -2.88
CA GLY A 30 12.25 12.45 -3.71
C GLY A 30 13.16 11.97 -4.83
N ILE A 31 13.06 10.72 -5.24
CA ILE A 31 13.77 10.18 -6.40
C ILE A 31 13.19 10.81 -7.68
N PRO A 32 14.02 11.28 -8.63
CA PRO A 32 13.51 11.77 -9.92
C PRO A 32 12.66 10.72 -10.62
N VAL A 33 11.49 11.12 -11.14
CA VAL A 33 10.52 10.22 -11.79
C VAL A 33 11.16 9.38 -12.91
N ALA A 34 12.05 9.99 -13.71
CA ALA A 34 12.77 9.30 -14.78
C ALA A 34 13.69 8.18 -14.25
N ASP A 35 14.27 8.37 -13.06
CA ASP A 35 15.11 7.37 -12.41
C ASP A 35 14.28 6.22 -11.86
N SER A 36 13.13 6.54 -11.24
CA SER A 36 12.17 5.52 -10.78
C SER A 36 11.61 4.71 -11.94
N ALA A 37 11.23 5.35 -13.04
CA ALA A 37 10.76 4.66 -14.25
C ALA A 37 11.83 3.71 -14.83
N TYR A 38 13.08 4.17 -14.85
CA TYR A 38 14.20 3.36 -15.36
C TYR A 38 14.40 2.09 -14.52
N PHE A 39 14.55 2.22 -13.20
CA PHE A 39 14.87 1.05 -12.39
C PHE A 39 13.67 0.12 -12.20
N VAL A 40 12.45 0.62 -12.18
CA VAL A 40 11.24 -0.23 -12.15
C VAL A 40 11.12 -1.04 -13.44
N GLU A 41 11.33 -0.42 -14.61
CA GLU A 41 11.34 -1.15 -15.88
C GLU A 41 12.45 -2.19 -15.95
N LEU A 42 13.65 -1.86 -15.46
CA LEU A 42 14.77 -2.81 -15.40
C LEU A 42 14.43 -4.01 -14.50
N ALA A 43 13.88 -3.75 -13.32
CA ALA A 43 13.48 -4.79 -12.38
C ALA A 43 12.42 -5.73 -12.97
N LEU A 44 11.39 -5.17 -13.63
CA LEU A 44 10.37 -5.96 -14.34
C LEU A 44 10.98 -6.87 -15.40
N LYS A 45 11.90 -6.37 -16.23
CA LYS A 45 12.61 -7.16 -17.25
C LYS A 45 13.45 -8.30 -16.66
N LYS A 46 13.94 -8.12 -15.44
CA LYS A 46 14.79 -9.12 -14.75
C LYS A 46 13.97 -10.03 -13.81
N GLY A 47 12.65 -9.84 -13.70
CA GLY A 47 11.80 -10.60 -12.76
C GLY A 47 12.03 -10.26 -11.30
N VAL A 48 12.59 -9.08 -11.02
CA VAL A 48 12.84 -8.56 -9.67
C VAL A 48 11.62 -7.76 -9.17
N ARG A 49 11.22 -7.99 -7.92
CA ARG A 49 10.15 -7.25 -7.28
C ARG A 49 10.71 -6.03 -6.54
N ILE A 50 10.11 -4.86 -6.78
CA ILE A 50 10.41 -3.63 -6.02
C ILE A 50 9.18 -3.23 -5.20
N ILE A 51 9.39 -2.86 -3.94
CA ILE A 51 8.42 -2.20 -3.05
C ILE A 51 8.87 -0.76 -2.83
N GLY A 52 7.95 0.20 -2.94
CA GLY A 52 8.28 1.62 -3.00
C GLY A 52 8.57 2.11 -4.41
N PRO A 53 9.24 3.25 -4.58
CA PRO A 53 9.89 4.11 -3.58
C PRO A 53 8.92 4.91 -2.71
N ASN A 54 9.50 5.72 -1.79
CA ASN A 54 8.76 6.59 -0.88
C ASN A 54 7.74 5.81 -0.04
N CYS A 55 8.24 4.83 0.71
CA CYS A 55 7.41 3.92 1.49
C CYS A 55 8.03 3.59 2.85
N PRO A 56 7.24 3.13 3.84
CA PRO A 56 7.76 2.66 5.12
C PRO A 56 8.42 1.28 5.04
N GLY A 57 8.28 0.59 3.91
CA GLY A 57 8.79 -0.76 3.69
C GLY A 57 7.75 -1.84 3.81
N LEU A 58 8.21 -3.02 4.19
CA LEU A 58 7.43 -4.24 4.35
C LEU A 58 7.74 -4.87 5.70
N ILE A 59 6.71 -5.29 6.41
CA ILE A 59 6.84 -6.22 7.54
C ILE A 59 5.96 -7.44 7.30
N THR A 60 6.50 -8.63 7.56
CA THR A 60 5.74 -9.88 7.65
C THR A 60 5.80 -10.41 9.07
N LEU A 61 4.67 -10.88 9.57
CA LEU A 61 4.52 -11.33 10.95
C LEU A 61 4.40 -12.88 11.04
N GLY A 62 4.98 -13.57 10.06
CA GLY A 62 5.11 -15.02 10.05
C GLY A 62 6.15 -15.56 11.05
N ASN A 63 6.55 -16.81 10.86
CA ASN A 63 7.63 -17.41 11.64
C ASN A 63 8.64 -18.07 10.65
N PRO A 64 9.80 -17.45 10.40
CA PRO A 64 10.25 -16.16 10.97
C PRO A 64 9.51 -14.96 10.36
N GLY A 65 9.33 -13.90 11.16
CA GLY A 65 8.92 -12.59 10.67
C GLY A 65 10.10 -11.84 10.06
N VAL A 66 9.82 -10.92 9.15
CA VAL A 66 10.84 -10.07 8.50
C VAL A 66 10.38 -8.63 8.50
N ASN A 67 11.25 -7.70 8.89
CA ASN A 67 11.04 -6.27 8.75
C ASN A 67 12.09 -5.70 7.78
N LEU A 68 11.64 -5.36 6.57
CA LEU A 68 12.44 -4.70 5.53
C LEU A 68 11.97 -3.24 5.40
N GLY A 69 12.33 -2.41 6.35
CA GLY A 69 11.89 -1.01 6.31
C GLY A 69 12.20 -0.25 7.58
N ILE A 70 11.36 0.75 7.85
CA ILE A 70 11.41 1.63 9.02
C ILE A 70 10.18 1.47 9.91
N ILE A 71 9.49 0.32 9.78
CA ILE A 71 8.30 0.01 10.59
C ILE A 71 8.77 -0.29 12.02
N PRO A 72 8.23 0.39 13.05
CA PRO A 72 8.64 0.17 14.43
C PRO A 72 8.36 -1.26 14.89
N ASP A 73 9.33 -1.88 15.56
CA ASP A 73 9.16 -3.20 16.14
C ASP A 73 8.09 -3.18 17.25
N GLY A 74 7.29 -4.23 17.30
CA GLY A 74 6.28 -4.43 18.33
C GLY A 74 5.02 -3.54 18.21
N ILE A 75 4.89 -2.76 17.12
CA ILE A 75 3.67 -1.95 16.89
C ILE A 75 2.44 -2.83 16.64
N VAL A 76 2.64 -4.02 16.09
CA VAL A 76 1.57 -5.00 15.83
C VAL A 76 2.03 -6.42 16.10
N GLY A 77 1.07 -7.30 16.41
CA GLY A 77 1.25 -8.73 16.51
C GLY A 77 0.81 -9.49 15.25
N ARG A 78 1.06 -10.79 15.25
CA ARG A 78 0.56 -11.69 14.21
C ARG A 78 -0.96 -11.84 14.31
N GLY A 79 -1.63 -11.80 13.17
CA GLY A 79 -3.07 -11.96 13.05
C GLY A 79 -3.49 -12.14 11.60
N PRO A 80 -4.80 -12.08 11.29
CA PRO A 80 -5.33 -12.46 9.99
C PRO A 80 -5.33 -11.34 8.94
N LEU A 81 -4.91 -10.11 9.28
CA LEU A 81 -5.03 -8.98 8.37
C LEU A 81 -3.81 -8.81 7.46
N GLY A 82 -4.06 -8.53 6.18
CA GLY A 82 -3.12 -7.89 5.29
C GLY A 82 -3.33 -6.38 5.31
N LEU A 83 -2.27 -5.58 5.16
CA LEU A 83 -2.37 -4.14 4.99
C LEU A 83 -1.53 -3.68 3.81
N VAL A 84 -2.14 -2.91 2.89
CA VAL A 84 -1.41 -2.20 1.83
C VAL A 84 -1.73 -0.72 1.88
N SER A 85 -0.69 0.12 1.75
CA SER A 85 -0.83 1.56 1.93
C SER A 85 0.06 2.37 0.99
N LYS A 86 -0.46 3.49 0.50
CA LYS A 86 0.33 4.53 -0.17
C LYS A 86 0.99 5.50 0.82
N SER A 87 0.54 5.54 2.08
CA SER A 87 0.98 6.48 3.10
C SER A 87 1.70 5.79 4.25
N GLY A 88 2.93 6.20 4.56
CA GLY A 88 3.68 5.71 5.73
C GLY A 88 2.97 6.02 7.05
N THR A 89 2.58 7.27 7.28
CA THR A 89 1.93 7.71 8.53
C THR A 89 0.61 6.98 8.78
N LEU A 90 -0.24 6.86 7.75
CA LEU A 90 -1.53 6.16 7.87
C LEU A 90 -1.36 4.66 8.03
N THR A 91 -0.28 4.08 7.49
CA THR A 91 0.11 2.69 7.78
C THR A 91 0.25 2.49 9.28
N TYR A 92 1.08 3.29 9.95
CA TYR A 92 1.32 3.17 11.39
C TYR A 92 0.06 3.43 12.21
N GLN A 93 -0.76 4.40 11.81
CA GLN A 93 -2.01 4.68 12.50
C GLN A 93 -2.96 3.48 12.44
N LEU A 94 -3.22 2.92 11.27
CA LEU A 94 -4.13 1.77 11.14
C LEU A 94 -3.53 0.47 11.70
N MET A 95 -2.21 0.31 11.67
CA MET A 95 -1.56 -0.76 12.43
C MET A 95 -1.86 -0.64 13.93
N GLY A 96 -1.77 0.56 14.51
CA GLY A 96 -2.09 0.81 15.90
C GLY A 96 -3.58 0.59 16.22
N GLU A 97 -4.47 1.10 15.38
CA GLU A 97 -5.93 0.95 15.53
C GLU A 97 -6.40 -0.53 15.50
N LEU A 98 -5.69 -1.39 14.75
CA LEU A 98 -6.02 -2.81 14.57
C LEU A 98 -5.00 -3.75 15.22
N SER A 99 -4.19 -3.24 16.16
CA SER A 99 -3.11 -3.99 16.80
C SER A 99 -3.59 -5.19 17.63
N ASP A 100 -4.79 -5.12 18.15
CA ASP A 100 -5.45 -6.21 18.89
C ASP A 100 -5.91 -7.38 18.00
N ILE A 101 -6.12 -7.13 16.70
CA ILE A 101 -6.44 -8.17 15.71
C ILE A 101 -5.14 -8.75 15.15
N GLY A 102 -4.20 -7.89 14.78
CA GLY A 102 -2.91 -8.29 14.22
C GLY A 102 -2.93 -8.51 12.70
N PHE A 103 -1.72 -8.74 12.16
CA PHE A 103 -1.49 -8.79 10.72
C PHE A 103 -0.68 -10.01 10.29
N THR A 104 -0.83 -10.43 9.04
CA THR A 104 0.09 -11.35 8.35
C THR A 104 1.26 -10.56 7.77
N ALA A 105 0.94 -9.45 7.11
CA ALA A 105 1.92 -8.55 6.54
C ALA A 105 1.37 -7.14 6.38
N CYS A 106 2.26 -6.13 6.47
CA CYS A 106 1.94 -4.74 6.14
C CYS A 106 2.93 -4.26 5.07
N LEU A 107 2.41 -3.75 3.96
CA LEU A 107 3.17 -3.34 2.80
C LEU A 107 2.92 -1.86 2.47
N GLY A 108 3.99 -1.08 2.42
CA GLY A 108 3.96 0.27 1.88
C GLY A 108 4.16 0.24 0.37
N ALA A 109 3.12 0.49 -0.41
CA ALA A 109 3.24 0.59 -1.87
C ALA A 109 4.08 1.81 -2.28
N GLY A 110 3.99 2.89 -1.51
CA GLY A 110 4.70 4.14 -1.76
C GLY A 110 3.81 5.26 -2.30
N GLY A 111 4.27 6.50 -2.08
CA GLY A 111 3.58 7.74 -2.46
C GLY A 111 4.09 8.39 -3.75
N ASP A 112 5.06 7.80 -4.43
CA ASP A 112 5.61 8.32 -5.67
C ASP A 112 4.73 7.99 -6.89
N PRO A 113 4.80 8.76 -7.98
CA PRO A 113 4.03 8.50 -9.21
C PRO A 113 4.36 7.16 -9.86
N ILE A 114 5.60 6.70 -9.73
CA ILE A 114 6.07 5.41 -10.24
C ILE A 114 6.49 4.54 -9.06
N VAL A 115 5.79 3.44 -8.88
CA VAL A 115 6.04 2.46 -7.82
C VAL A 115 6.31 1.08 -8.42
N GLY A 116 7.10 0.28 -7.73
CA GLY A 116 7.46 -1.07 -8.19
C GLY A 116 6.40 -2.13 -7.88
N THR A 117 5.55 -1.88 -6.88
CA THR A 117 4.41 -2.74 -6.54
C THR A 117 3.18 -1.88 -6.33
N THR A 118 2.14 -2.14 -7.11
CA THR A 118 0.87 -1.40 -7.09
C THR A 118 -0.07 -1.91 -6.00
N LEU A 119 -1.13 -1.15 -5.69
CA LEU A 119 -2.21 -1.63 -4.80
C LEU A 119 -2.85 -2.91 -5.34
N LEU A 120 -3.06 -2.99 -6.65
CA LEU A 120 -3.61 -4.18 -7.31
C LEU A 120 -2.72 -5.41 -7.09
N GLU A 121 -1.43 -5.31 -7.35
CA GLU A 121 -0.49 -6.42 -7.15
C GLU A 121 -0.38 -6.84 -5.69
N ALA A 122 -0.49 -5.90 -4.76
CA ALA A 122 -0.55 -6.21 -3.33
C ALA A 122 -1.83 -6.98 -2.96
N LEU A 123 -3.01 -6.57 -3.50
CA LEU A 123 -4.25 -7.33 -3.31
C LEU A 123 -4.15 -8.75 -3.89
N GLN A 124 -3.52 -8.91 -5.05
CA GLN A 124 -3.25 -10.24 -5.64
C GLN A 124 -2.40 -11.11 -4.71
N ALA A 125 -1.35 -10.53 -4.13
CA ALA A 125 -0.49 -11.24 -3.20
C ALA A 125 -1.24 -11.66 -1.92
N PHE A 126 -2.06 -10.77 -1.35
CA PHE A 126 -2.87 -11.08 -0.19
C PHE A 126 -3.99 -12.09 -0.47
N GLU A 127 -4.59 -12.07 -1.67
CA GLU A 127 -5.56 -13.10 -2.06
C GLU A 127 -4.91 -14.48 -2.13
N ALA A 128 -3.68 -14.56 -2.65
CA ALA A 128 -2.92 -15.81 -2.76
C ALA A 128 -2.37 -16.31 -1.41
N ASP A 129 -2.18 -15.44 -0.42
CA ASP A 129 -1.64 -15.80 0.88
C ASP A 129 -2.68 -16.55 1.75
N PRO A 130 -2.48 -17.81 2.11
CA PRO A 130 -3.45 -18.59 2.88
C PRO A 130 -3.66 -18.08 4.31
N ASP A 131 -2.68 -17.37 4.88
CA ASP A 131 -2.74 -16.85 6.25
C ASP A 131 -3.55 -15.54 6.31
N THR A 132 -3.54 -14.72 5.27
CA THR A 132 -4.35 -13.50 5.18
C THR A 132 -5.84 -13.85 5.00
N LYS A 133 -6.71 -13.28 5.83
CA LYS A 133 -8.17 -13.49 5.79
C LYS A 133 -8.96 -12.26 5.39
N ALA A 134 -8.43 -11.07 5.61
CA ALA A 134 -9.02 -9.80 5.19
C ALA A 134 -7.91 -8.78 4.90
N VAL A 135 -8.21 -7.73 4.12
CA VAL A 135 -7.22 -6.73 3.73
C VAL A 135 -7.69 -5.31 4.04
N MET A 136 -6.82 -4.54 4.71
CA MET A 136 -6.97 -3.09 4.84
C MET A 136 -6.18 -2.41 3.72
N MET A 137 -6.87 -1.62 2.88
CA MET A 137 -6.27 -0.86 1.81
C MET A 137 -6.32 0.64 2.10
N ILE A 138 -5.18 1.32 2.05
CA ILE A 138 -5.08 2.75 2.29
C ILE A 138 -4.63 3.44 1.01
N GLY A 139 -5.53 4.24 0.46
CA GLY A 139 -5.29 5.07 -0.71
C GLY A 139 -5.30 6.56 -0.40
N GLU A 140 -5.18 7.36 -1.43
CA GLU A 140 -5.17 8.82 -1.36
C GLU A 140 -5.79 9.43 -2.61
N ILE A 141 -6.01 10.74 -2.60
CA ILE A 141 -6.44 11.48 -3.79
C ILE A 141 -5.41 11.40 -4.92
N GLY A 142 -5.85 11.60 -6.14
CA GLY A 142 -5.02 11.58 -7.36
C GLY A 142 -4.84 10.20 -7.97
N GLY A 143 -4.66 10.15 -9.28
CA GLY A 143 -4.55 8.91 -10.05
C GLY A 143 -5.78 8.01 -9.95
N PHE A 144 -5.65 6.76 -10.39
CA PHE A 144 -6.74 5.77 -10.47
C PHE A 144 -6.37 4.40 -9.87
N ALA A 145 -5.23 4.28 -9.19
CA ALA A 145 -4.72 2.99 -8.69
C ALA A 145 -5.70 2.26 -7.76
N GLU A 146 -6.49 3.00 -6.97
CA GLU A 146 -7.49 2.44 -6.07
C GLU A 146 -8.71 1.91 -6.84
N GLN A 147 -9.12 2.59 -7.91
CA GLN A 147 -10.21 2.13 -8.79
C GLN A 147 -9.81 0.89 -9.58
N ASP A 148 -8.58 0.84 -10.10
CA ASP A 148 -8.04 -0.33 -10.80
C ASP A 148 -7.97 -1.54 -9.86
N ALA A 149 -7.48 -1.34 -8.64
CA ALA A 149 -7.45 -2.37 -7.61
C ALA A 149 -8.86 -2.85 -7.23
N ALA A 150 -9.83 -1.93 -7.11
CA ALA A 150 -11.23 -2.25 -6.80
C ALA A 150 -11.90 -3.04 -7.93
N ALA A 151 -11.67 -2.67 -9.18
CA ALA A 151 -12.22 -3.38 -10.33
C ALA A 151 -11.74 -4.83 -10.37
N TRP A 152 -10.45 -5.05 -10.14
CA TRP A 152 -9.89 -6.38 -10.05
C TRP A 152 -10.44 -7.16 -8.84
N ALA A 153 -10.48 -6.53 -7.67
CA ALA A 153 -10.95 -7.16 -6.44
C ALA A 153 -12.39 -7.65 -6.56
N LYS A 154 -13.27 -6.87 -7.20
CA LYS A 154 -14.67 -7.23 -7.43
C LYS A 154 -14.84 -8.57 -8.15
N GLU A 155 -13.93 -8.89 -9.07
CA GLU A 155 -14.03 -10.08 -9.92
C GLU A 155 -13.24 -11.27 -9.38
N HIS A 156 -12.20 -11.04 -8.57
CA HIS A 156 -11.22 -12.07 -8.26
C HIS A 156 -11.01 -12.30 -6.76
N MET A 157 -11.29 -11.31 -5.88
CA MET A 157 -11.08 -11.50 -4.44
C MET A 157 -12.21 -12.26 -3.77
N THR A 158 -11.83 -13.25 -2.99
CA THR A 158 -12.73 -13.99 -2.08
C THR A 158 -12.65 -13.45 -0.66
N LYS A 159 -11.56 -12.77 -0.32
CA LYS A 159 -11.31 -12.18 0.98
C LYS A 159 -11.89 -10.76 1.05
N PRO A 160 -12.52 -10.38 2.17
CA PRO A 160 -13.03 -9.03 2.31
C PRO A 160 -11.92 -7.99 2.32
N VAL A 161 -12.20 -6.86 1.67
CA VAL A 161 -11.34 -5.66 1.67
C VAL A 161 -12.11 -4.52 2.31
N VAL A 162 -11.43 -3.75 3.16
CA VAL A 162 -11.90 -2.47 3.68
C VAL A 162 -10.92 -1.39 3.29
N ALA A 163 -11.39 -0.20 2.95
CA ALA A 163 -10.50 0.86 2.52
C ALA A 163 -10.64 2.15 3.34
N TYR A 164 -9.56 2.90 3.36
CA TYR A 164 -9.52 4.31 3.74
C TYR A 164 -8.89 5.11 2.62
N ILE A 165 -9.50 6.24 2.24
CA ILE A 165 -8.94 7.15 1.23
C ILE A 165 -8.63 8.48 1.91
N ALA A 166 -7.36 8.87 1.90
CA ALA A 166 -6.92 10.17 2.42
C ALA A 166 -7.29 11.32 1.47
N GLY A 167 -7.63 12.47 2.04
CA GLY A 167 -7.79 13.71 1.27
C GLY A 167 -9.24 14.13 1.01
N PHE A 168 -10.24 13.69 1.79
CA PHE A 168 -11.64 14.16 1.65
C PHE A 168 -11.80 15.69 1.75
N THR A 169 -10.90 16.38 2.44
CA THR A 169 -10.90 17.84 2.61
C THR A 169 -9.84 18.54 1.77
N ALA A 170 -9.16 17.82 0.90
CA ALA A 170 -8.10 18.39 0.07
C ALA A 170 -8.69 19.36 -0.97
N PRO A 171 -8.15 20.59 -1.06
CA PRO A 171 -8.57 21.54 -2.09
C PRO A 171 -8.09 21.10 -3.48
N GLU A 172 -8.90 21.36 -4.49
CA GLU A 172 -8.57 21.08 -5.89
C GLU A 172 -7.29 21.82 -6.32
N GLY A 173 -6.46 21.16 -7.12
CA GLY A 173 -5.24 21.71 -7.68
C GLY A 173 -4.06 21.83 -6.68
N LYS A 174 -4.26 21.46 -5.41
CA LYS A 174 -3.18 21.47 -4.42
C LYS A 174 -2.59 20.08 -4.25
N GLN A 175 -1.27 19.97 -4.36
CA GLN A 175 -0.54 18.75 -4.01
C GLN A 175 -0.53 18.56 -2.49
N MET A 176 -0.90 17.36 -2.03
CA MET A 176 -1.08 17.04 -0.62
C MET A 176 -0.04 16.01 -0.14
N GLY A 177 1.19 16.47 0.12
CA GLY A 177 2.29 15.61 0.56
C GLY A 177 2.95 14.89 -0.60
N HIS A 178 2.39 13.78 -1.06
CA HIS A 178 2.94 12.98 -2.15
C HIS A 178 2.79 13.66 -3.52
N ALA A 179 3.74 13.41 -4.42
CA ALA A 179 3.73 14.01 -5.76
C ALA A 179 2.49 13.65 -6.58
N GLY A 180 1.95 12.45 -6.40
CA GLY A 180 0.72 11.97 -7.06
C GLY A 180 -0.58 12.36 -6.34
N ALA A 181 -0.51 12.89 -5.13
CA ALA A 181 -1.68 13.24 -4.31
C ALA A 181 -2.23 14.64 -4.70
N ILE A 182 -2.77 14.75 -5.89
CA ILE A 182 -3.35 15.98 -6.42
C ILE A 182 -4.65 15.67 -7.17
N VAL A 183 -5.71 16.44 -6.88
CA VAL A 183 -6.95 16.42 -7.65
C VAL A 183 -6.80 17.38 -8.84
N SER A 184 -6.96 16.89 -10.06
CA SER A 184 -6.83 17.68 -11.27
C SER A 184 -8.04 17.49 -12.19
N GLY A 185 -8.66 18.60 -12.62
CA GLY A 185 -9.82 18.57 -13.50
C GLY A 185 -11.02 17.82 -12.91
N GLY A 186 -11.23 17.90 -11.61
CA GLY A 186 -12.34 17.27 -10.91
C GLY A 186 -12.28 15.74 -10.85
N LYS A 187 -11.15 15.12 -11.21
CA LYS A 187 -10.97 13.66 -11.19
C LYS A 187 -9.98 13.23 -10.12
N GLY A 188 -10.16 11.99 -9.63
CA GLY A 188 -9.28 11.42 -8.59
C GLY A 188 -9.54 11.99 -7.20
N THR A 189 -10.73 12.51 -6.94
CA THR A 189 -11.14 12.96 -5.61
C THR A 189 -11.30 11.77 -4.66
N ALA A 190 -11.18 12.00 -3.34
CA ALA A 190 -11.45 10.97 -2.36
C ALA A 190 -12.90 10.44 -2.48
N GLN A 191 -13.86 11.33 -2.82
CA GLN A 191 -15.26 10.93 -2.99
C GLN A 191 -15.46 10.06 -4.23
N ASP A 192 -14.82 10.36 -5.37
CA ASP A 192 -14.90 9.50 -6.58
C ASP A 192 -14.33 8.11 -6.32
N LYS A 193 -13.17 8.06 -5.63
CA LYS A 193 -12.56 6.79 -5.23
C LYS A 193 -13.45 6.01 -4.27
N LYS A 194 -14.01 6.67 -3.25
CA LYS A 194 -14.97 6.05 -2.33
C LYS A 194 -16.15 5.45 -3.09
N ASN A 195 -16.75 6.21 -4.00
CA ASN A 195 -17.90 5.74 -4.78
C ASN A 195 -17.54 4.49 -5.63
N ALA A 196 -16.38 4.49 -6.27
CA ALA A 196 -15.90 3.38 -7.09
C ALA A 196 -15.62 2.12 -6.25
N LEU A 197 -14.98 2.29 -5.09
CA LEU A 197 -14.69 1.21 -4.15
C LEU A 197 -15.98 0.59 -3.59
N GLU A 198 -16.92 1.41 -3.16
CA GLU A 198 -18.21 0.93 -2.65
C GLU A 198 -19.06 0.23 -3.73
N ALA A 199 -19.00 0.70 -4.98
CA ALA A 199 -19.63 0.02 -6.12
C ALA A 199 -18.97 -1.34 -6.46
N ALA A 200 -17.73 -1.53 -6.02
CA ALA A 200 -17.03 -2.81 -6.11
C ALA A 200 -17.25 -3.71 -4.88
N GLY A 201 -18.03 -3.26 -3.88
CA GLY A 201 -18.30 -4.01 -2.65
C GLY A 201 -17.24 -3.79 -1.55
N ILE A 202 -16.36 -2.81 -1.70
CA ILE A 202 -15.32 -2.47 -0.73
C ILE A 202 -15.81 -1.30 0.11
N PRO A 203 -16.16 -1.50 1.39
CA PRO A 203 -16.59 -0.42 2.26
C PRO A 203 -15.43 0.54 2.58
N VAL A 204 -15.72 1.84 2.65
CA VAL A 204 -14.71 2.91 2.82
C VAL A 204 -15.00 3.74 4.07
N GLY A 205 -14.05 3.76 5.00
CA GLY A 205 -14.08 4.67 6.15
C GLY A 205 -13.76 6.11 5.73
N LYS A 206 -14.43 7.08 6.35
CA LYS A 206 -14.12 8.52 6.17
C LYS A 206 -12.98 9.00 7.04
N THR A 207 -12.65 8.24 8.08
CA THR A 207 -11.49 8.44 8.96
C THR A 207 -10.78 7.11 9.16
N PRO A 208 -9.50 7.10 9.57
CA PRO A 208 -8.80 5.86 9.92
C PRO A 208 -9.54 5.03 10.98
N GLY A 209 -9.99 5.66 12.07
CA GLY A 209 -10.76 4.98 13.12
C GLY A 209 -12.05 4.36 12.59
N GLN A 210 -12.82 5.07 11.74
CA GLN A 210 -14.00 4.48 11.10
C GLN A 210 -13.66 3.29 10.20
N ALA A 211 -12.56 3.35 9.46
CA ALA A 211 -12.11 2.21 8.64
C ALA A 211 -11.76 0.99 9.52
N ALA A 212 -11.13 1.23 10.68
CA ALA A 212 -10.84 0.18 11.65
C ALA A 212 -12.12 -0.43 12.24
N GLU A 213 -13.13 0.39 12.58
CA GLU A 213 -14.45 -0.10 13.03
C GLU A 213 -15.13 -0.96 11.97
N ILE A 214 -15.16 -0.48 10.71
CA ILE A 214 -15.72 -1.23 9.58
C ILE A 214 -14.99 -2.57 9.41
N MET A 215 -13.65 -2.61 9.55
CA MET A 215 -12.89 -3.85 9.48
C MET A 215 -13.32 -4.84 10.56
N ARG A 216 -13.51 -4.39 11.81
CA ARG A 216 -13.99 -5.24 12.90
C ARG A 216 -15.37 -5.84 12.59
N ASP A 217 -16.29 -5.02 12.08
CA ASP A 217 -17.64 -5.45 11.68
C ASP A 217 -17.58 -6.49 10.56
N VAL A 218 -16.68 -6.30 9.58
CA VAL A 218 -16.48 -7.21 8.45
C VAL A 218 -15.94 -8.56 8.93
N LEU A 219 -14.93 -8.55 9.80
CA LEU A 219 -14.36 -9.77 10.39
C LEU A 219 -15.41 -10.54 11.21
N ALA A 220 -16.17 -9.84 12.04
CA ALA A 220 -17.23 -10.45 12.85
C ALA A 220 -18.30 -11.12 11.98
N LYS A 221 -18.74 -10.47 10.88
CA LYS A 221 -19.72 -11.04 9.93
C LYS A 221 -19.17 -12.24 9.15
N ALA A 222 -17.87 -12.26 8.89
CA ALA A 222 -17.19 -13.34 8.20
C ALA A 222 -16.77 -14.49 9.14
N ASN A 223 -16.99 -14.39 10.46
CA ASN A 223 -16.50 -15.30 11.50
C ASN A 223 -14.99 -15.53 11.42
N ILE A 224 -14.24 -14.44 11.22
CA ILE A 224 -12.76 -14.41 11.21
C ILE A 224 -12.31 -13.91 12.57
N ASP A 225 -11.60 -14.77 13.32
CA ASP A 225 -11.02 -14.48 14.63
C ASP A 225 -9.56 -14.06 14.54
#